data_3f2c058291bafed8aacadc2ddb1230e2
#
_entry.id   3f2c058291bafed8aacadc2ddb1230e2
#
_cell.length_a   1.000
_cell.length_b   1.000
_cell.length_c   1.000
_cell.angle_alpha   90.00
_cell.angle_beta   90.00
_cell.angle_gamma   90.00
#
_symmetry.space_group_name_H-M   'P 1'
#
loop_
_entity.id
_entity.type
_entity.pdbx_description
1 polymer ?
#
loop_
_entity_poly.entity_id
_entity_poly.type
_entity_poly.pdbx_seq_one_letter_code
_entity_poly.pdbx_strand_id
1 'polypeptide(L)'
;MPRSILDRAARLSARGKYGEVVVLLEPQLPIYRESARYYQLLGSACLRTGDSGGAYTYLKRAEQLDPRNVDTVLCLAALQLRRGETQKAIELYLQAQELRPDDALAAKSLAFMRREDAEERIPELVEKGGFERFYPREKLDRRVFAIAGVAVAAAIVVWLAVPAVAGLARKVAEARSPRPEIAAIALSDTERESPTETGGVYSYVLTEKEAVSEFGKAKSLFEAYRDNAALVIVNRLLLSNVSPSIKEKARTLKSYTNPPDFRTIKDPPSYAEVAKDPALYDGCSILWKGAAANIEAKDGSTEFHFLVGYVDGQRLDGIVPVTMAAGDGLVSGNLPFELLGRVHGADGNLRIEGVAVHPLR
;
A
#
# COMPACT_ATOMS: atom_id res chain seq x y z
N MET A 1 -21.77 -13.08 7.30
CA MET A 1 -22.77 -14.15 7.27
C MET A 1 -22.50 -15.04 6.06
N PRO A 2 -22.54 -16.38 6.16
CA PRO A 2 -22.38 -17.25 5.01
C PRO A 2 -23.51 -16.99 4.03
N ARG A 3 -23.16 -16.73 2.78
CA ARG A 3 -24.12 -16.44 1.71
C ARG A 3 -24.92 -17.70 1.38
N SER A 4 -26.25 -17.61 1.35
CA SER A 4 -27.15 -18.69 1.01
C SER A 4 -26.81 -19.32 -0.35
N ILE A 5 -26.97 -20.65 -0.49
CA ILE A 5 -26.85 -21.36 -1.78
C ILE A 5 -27.78 -20.75 -2.83
N LEU A 6 -28.98 -20.31 -2.45
CA LEU A 6 -29.92 -19.65 -3.34
C LEU A 6 -29.39 -18.31 -3.87
N ASP A 7 -28.67 -17.54 -3.04
CA ASP A 7 -28.05 -16.30 -3.50
C ASP A 7 -26.84 -16.54 -4.42
N ARG A 8 -26.16 -17.68 -4.25
CA ARG A 8 -25.12 -18.11 -5.19
C ARG A 8 -25.73 -18.53 -6.51
N ALA A 9 -26.80 -19.31 -6.48
CA ALA A 9 -27.55 -19.74 -7.67
C ALA A 9 -28.11 -18.54 -8.46
N ALA A 10 -28.74 -17.58 -7.78
CA ALA A 10 -29.26 -16.37 -8.40
C ALA A 10 -28.15 -15.54 -9.08
N ARG A 11 -26.96 -15.45 -8.49
CA ARG A 11 -25.81 -14.78 -9.13
C ARG A 11 -25.28 -15.52 -10.35
N LEU A 12 -25.25 -16.85 -10.32
CA LEU A 12 -24.85 -17.67 -11.46
C LEU A 12 -25.87 -17.52 -12.61
N SER A 13 -27.15 -17.55 -12.29
CA SER A 13 -28.24 -17.34 -13.23
C SER A 13 -28.17 -15.96 -13.89
N ALA A 14 -27.95 -14.90 -13.10
CA ALA A 14 -27.77 -13.54 -13.60
C ALA A 14 -26.53 -13.36 -14.52
N ARG A 15 -25.55 -14.27 -14.42
CA ARG A 15 -24.37 -14.33 -15.30
C ARG A 15 -24.55 -15.25 -16.50
N GLY A 16 -25.75 -15.82 -16.70
CA GLY A 16 -26.04 -16.76 -17.78
C GLY A 16 -25.45 -18.17 -17.57
N LYS A 17 -24.93 -18.49 -16.38
CA LYS A 17 -24.30 -19.78 -16.08
C LYS A 17 -25.33 -20.83 -15.60
N TYR A 18 -26.33 -21.08 -16.42
CA TYR A 18 -27.49 -21.91 -16.05
C TYR A 18 -27.14 -23.37 -15.76
N GLY A 19 -26.19 -23.96 -16.49
CA GLY A 19 -25.71 -25.31 -16.22
C GLY A 19 -25.07 -25.43 -14.82
N GLU A 20 -24.30 -24.40 -14.38
CA GLU A 20 -23.74 -24.39 -13.03
C GLU A 20 -24.83 -24.24 -11.96
N VAL A 21 -25.94 -23.56 -12.27
CA VAL A 21 -27.11 -23.46 -11.36
C VAL A 21 -27.74 -24.83 -11.14
N VAL A 22 -27.97 -25.60 -12.22
CA VAL A 22 -28.55 -26.95 -12.14
C VAL A 22 -27.66 -27.84 -11.27
N VAL A 23 -26.38 -27.94 -11.59
CA VAL A 23 -25.40 -28.74 -10.84
C VAL A 23 -25.32 -28.32 -9.35
N LEU A 24 -25.45 -27.04 -9.05
CA LEU A 24 -25.41 -26.51 -7.70
C LEU A 24 -26.68 -26.86 -6.91
N LEU A 25 -27.86 -26.76 -7.55
CA LEU A 25 -29.14 -26.91 -6.86
C LEU A 25 -29.66 -28.34 -6.79
N GLU A 26 -29.55 -29.14 -7.86
CA GLU A 26 -30.13 -30.51 -7.87
C GLU A 26 -29.80 -31.35 -6.63
N PRO A 27 -28.55 -31.42 -6.12
CA PRO A 27 -28.22 -32.19 -4.93
C PRO A 27 -28.89 -31.68 -3.65
N GLN A 28 -29.39 -30.44 -3.66
CA GLN A 28 -29.98 -29.78 -2.49
C GLN A 28 -31.51 -29.97 -2.38
N LEU A 29 -32.11 -30.69 -3.31
CA LEU A 29 -33.55 -30.90 -3.38
C LEU A 29 -34.16 -31.40 -2.06
N PRO A 30 -33.52 -32.34 -1.30
CA PRO A 30 -34.07 -32.78 -0.03
C PRO A 30 -34.17 -31.68 1.03
N ILE A 31 -33.29 -30.68 0.97
CA ILE A 31 -33.21 -29.60 1.97
C ILE A 31 -34.24 -28.49 1.66
N TYR A 32 -34.51 -28.22 0.38
CA TYR A 32 -35.34 -27.09 -0.06
C TYR A 32 -36.72 -27.47 -0.56
N ARG A 33 -37.30 -28.61 -0.08
CA ARG A 33 -38.58 -29.19 -0.51
C ARG A 33 -39.78 -28.23 -0.50
N GLU A 34 -39.77 -27.25 0.41
CA GLU A 34 -40.86 -26.28 0.59
C GLU A 34 -40.46 -24.86 0.15
N SER A 35 -39.41 -24.72 -0.63
CA SER A 35 -38.94 -23.42 -1.09
C SER A 35 -39.37 -23.14 -2.53
N ALA A 36 -40.39 -22.31 -2.73
CA ALA A 36 -40.83 -21.87 -4.06
C ALA A 36 -39.66 -21.22 -4.85
N ARG A 37 -38.85 -20.38 -4.19
CA ARG A 37 -37.67 -19.72 -4.80
C ARG A 37 -36.63 -20.74 -5.30
N TYR A 38 -36.40 -21.83 -4.56
CA TYR A 38 -35.51 -22.87 -4.99
C TYR A 38 -35.95 -23.52 -6.29
N TYR A 39 -37.25 -23.97 -6.35
CA TYR A 39 -37.80 -24.60 -7.52
C TYR A 39 -37.92 -23.64 -8.72
N GLN A 40 -38.19 -22.37 -8.48
CA GLN A 40 -38.21 -21.35 -9.52
C GLN A 40 -36.83 -21.15 -10.14
N LEU A 41 -35.75 -21.01 -9.33
CA LEU A 41 -34.36 -20.89 -9.82
C LEU A 41 -33.94 -22.12 -10.60
N LEU A 42 -34.19 -23.33 -10.07
CA LEU A 42 -33.83 -24.58 -10.72
C LEU A 42 -34.60 -24.78 -12.01
N GLY A 43 -35.92 -24.58 -12.00
CA GLY A 43 -36.76 -24.73 -13.16
C GLY A 43 -36.47 -23.70 -14.26
N SER A 44 -36.16 -22.46 -13.90
CA SER A 44 -35.72 -21.45 -14.88
C SER A 44 -34.36 -21.78 -15.50
N ALA A 45 -33.41 -22.37 -14.72
CA ALA A 45 -32.17 -22.83 -15.25
C ALA A 45 -32.34 -24.00 -16.22
N CYS A 46 -33.15 -25.03 -15.87
CA CYS A 46 -33.48 -26.14 -16.75
C CYS A 46 -34.14 -25.64 -18.07
N LEU A 47 -35.03 -24.68 -17.98
CA LEU A 47 -35.66 -24.08 -19.16
C LEU A 47 -34.64 -23.47 -20.14
N ARG A 48 -33.63 -22.78 -19.61
CA ARG A 48 -32.60 -22.12 -20.40
C ARG A 48 -31.49 -23.08 -20.87
N THR A 49 -31.27 -24.19 -20.22
CA THR A 49 -30.36 -25.26 -20.68
C THR A 49 -31.03 -26.20 -21.68
N GLY A 50 -32.33 -26.04 -21.95
CA GLY A 50 -33.09 -26.84 -22.91
C GLY A 50 -33.73 -28.09 -22.32
N ASP A 51 -33.57 -28.35 -21.03
CA ASP A 51 -34.29 -29.43 -20.35
C ASP A 51 -35.73 -29.05 -20.05
N SER A 52 -36.58 -29.31 -21.02
CA SER A 52 -38.03 -29.02 -20.94
C SER A 52 -38.79 -29.91 -19.96
N GLY A 53 -38.25 -31.12 -19.64
CA GLY A 53 -38.86 -32.05 -18.68
C GLY A 53 -38.61 -31.59 -17.23
N GLY A 54 -37.34 -31.38 -16.90
CA GLY A 54 -36.95 -30.84 -15.59
C GLY A 54 -37.54 -29.46 -15.33
N ALA A 55 -37.53 -28.57 -16.33
CA ALA A 55 -38.17 -27.25 -16.25
C ALA A 55 -39.65 -27.34 -15.86
N TYR A 56 -40.39 -28.20 -16.52
CA TYR A 56 -41.83 -28.37 -16.21
C TYR A 56 -42.05 -28.86 -14.77
N THR A 57 -41.32 -29.90 -14.37
CA THR A 57 -41.45 -30.48 -13.06
C THR A 57 -41.16 -29.48 -11.94
N TYR A 58 -40.03 -28.79 -12.05
CA TYR A 58 -39.62 -27.83 -11.03
C TYR A 58 -40.47 -26.55 -11.03
N LEU A 59 -40.82 -26.01 -12.20
CA LEU A 59 -41.69 -24.82 -12.27
C LEU A 59 -43.12 -25.10 -11.79
N LYS A 60 -43.68 -26.29 -12.07
CA LYS A 60 -45.00 -26.69 -11.53
C LYS A 60 -44.93 -26.81 -9.99
N ARG A 61 -43.84 -27.33 -9.44
CA ARG A 61 -43.69 -27.37 -7.98
C ARG A 61 -43.53 -25.96 -7.39
N ALA A 62 -42.83 -25.05 -8.08
CA ALA A 62 -42.72 -23.66 -7.66
C ALA A 62 -44.09 -22.96 -7.66
N GLU A 63 -44.94 -23.19 -8.71
CA GLU A 63 -46.27 -22.66 -8.81
C GLU A 63 -47.20 -23.16 -7.70
N GLN A 64 -47.10 -24.47 -7.35
CA GLN A 64 -47.88 -25.04 -6.24
C GLN A 64 -47.53 -24.41 -4.88
N LEU A 65 -46.25 -24.07 -4.67
CA LEU A 65 -45.78 -23.49 -3.43
C LEU A 65 -46.04 -21.95 -3.37
N ASP A 66 -45.97 -21.27 -4.50
CA ASP A 66 -46.25 -19.84 -4.61
C ASP A 66 -46.99 -19.53 -5.95
N PRO A 67 -48.31 -19.62 -5.97
CA PRO A 67 -49.10 -19.39 -7.17
C PRO A 67 -49.10 -17.92 -7.66
N ARG A 68 -48.66 -16.99 -6.81
CA ARG A 68 -48.60 -15.55 -7.16
C ARG A 68 -47.21 -15.12 -7.67
N ASN A 69 -46.26 -16.03 -7.78
CA ASN A 69 -44.94 -15.70 -8.31
C ASN A 69 -44.99 -15.49 -9.82
N VAL A 70 -45.01 -14.24 -10.23
CA VAL A 70 -45.11 -13.85 -11.64
C VAL A 70 -43.97 -14.42 -12.48
N ASP A 71 -42.77 -14.48 -11.96
CA ASP A 71 -41.59 -14.98 -12.68
C ASP A 71 -41.69 -16.50 -12.93
N THR A 72 -42.32 -17.25 -12.02
CA THR A 72 -42.66 -18.68 -12.22
C THR A 72 -43.70 -18.83 -13.32
N VAL A 73 -44.79 -18.05 -13.30
CA VAL A 73 -45.85 -18.06 -14.31
C VAL A 73 -45.29 -17.72 -15.69
N LEU A 74 -44.42 -16.70 -15.79
CA LEU A 74 -43.77 -16.32 -17.06
C LEU A 74 -42.82 -17.42 -17.59
N CYS A 75 -42.11 -18.13 -16.72
CA CYS A 75 -41.30 -19.29 -17.12
C CYS A 75 -42.15 -20.43 -17.65
N LEU A 76 -43.29 -20.72 -17.00
CA LEU A 76 -44.28 -21.73 -17.49
C LEU A 76 -44.87 -21.31 -18.81
N ALA A 77 -45.24 -20.04 -18.98
CA ALA A 77 -45.76 -19.51 -20.25
C ALA A 77 -44.75 -19.72 -21.39
N ALA A 78 -43.52 -19.34 -21.18
CA ALA A 78 -42.44 -19.55 -22.14
C ALA A 78 -42.18 -21.03 -22.44
N LEU A 79 -42.27 -21.91 -21.43
CA LEU A 79 -42.15 -23.36 -21.63
C LEU A 79 -43.28 -23.91 -22.51
N GLN A 80 -44.54 -23.54 -22.25
CA GLN A 80 -45.67 -23.98 -23.05
C GLN A 80 -45.55 -23.46 -24.49
N LEU A 81 -45.14 -22.19 -24.66
CA LEU A 81 -44.90 -21.62 -25.99
C LEU A 81 -43.82 -22.39 -26.77
N ARG A 82 -42.73 -22.80 -26.08
CA ARG A 82 -41.66 -23.62 -26.67
C ARG A 82 -42.12 -25.01 -27.08
N ARG A 83 -43.14 -25.55 -26.41
CA ARG A 83 -43.75 -26.84 -26.73
C ARG A 83 -44.81 -26.74 -27.85
N GLY A 84 -45.07 -25.56 -28.37
CA GLY A 84 -46.12 -25.30 -29.36
C GLY A 84 -47.52 -25.21 -28.75
N GLU A 85 -47.67 -25.22 -27.44
CA GLU A 85 -48.93 -25.10 -26.74
C GLU A 85 -49.35 -23.64 -26.59
N THR A 86 -49.56 -22.95 -27.71
CA THR A 86 -49.76 -21.50 -27.79
C THR A 86 -50.93 -21.02 -26.94
N GLN A 87 -52.04 -21.77 -26.94
CA GLN A 87 -53.23 -21.39 -26.15
C GLN A 87 -52.94 -21.34 -24.65
N LYS A 88 -52.27 -22.37 -24.12
CA LYS A 88 -51.87 -22.40 -22.71
C LYS A 88 -50.86 -21.33 -22.36
N ALA A 89 -49.97 -21.02 -23.30
CA ALA A 89 -49.01 -19.93 -23.13
C ALA A 89 -49.70 -18.57 -23.00
N ILE A 90 -50.72 -18.31 -23.84
CA ILE A 90 -51.54 -17.08 -23.79
C ILE A 90 -52.23 -16.95 -22.44
N GLU A 91 -52.88 -18.03 -21.95
CA GLU A 91 -53.56 -18.04 -20.65
C GLU A 91 -52.59 -17.68 -19.50
N LEU A 92 -51.38 -18.28 -19.50
CA LEU A 92 -50.38 -17.99 -18.50
C LEU A 92 -49.83 -16.55 -18.62
N TYR A 93 -49.62 -16.00 -19.81
CA TYR A 93 -49.22 -14.61 -19.96
C TYR A 93 -50.31 -13.61 -19.51
N LEU A 94 -51.58 -13.94 -19.73
CA LEU A 94 -52.72 -13.16 -19.21
C LEU A 94 -52.74 -13.21 -17.68
N GLN A 95 -52.60 -14.41 -17.09
CA GLN A 95 -52.44 -14.56 -15.64
C GLN A 95 -51.29 -13.75 -15.08
N ALA A 96 -50.13 -13.75 -15.76
CA ALA A 96 -48.99 -12.94 -15.36
C ALA A 96 -49.31 -11.43 -15.38
N GLN A 97 -50.09 -10.96 -16.37
CA GLN A 97 -50.57 -9.57 -16.44
C GLN A 97 -51.56 -9.23 -15.32
N GLU A 98 -52.44 -10.15 -14.96
CA GLU A 98 -53.34 -9.94 -13.81
C GLU A 98 -52.58 -9.80 -12.50
N LEU A 99 -51.54 -10.60 -12.30
CA LEU A 99 -50.68 -10.54 -11.11
C LEU A 99 -49.76 -9.31 -11.10
N ARG A 100 -49.29 -8.86 -12.29
CA ARG A 100 -48.41 -7.72 -12.48
C ARG A 100 -48.83 -6.95 -13.75
N PRO A 101 -49.72 -5.96 -13.66
CA PRO A 101 -50.27 -5.26 -14.82
C PRO A 101 -49.24 -4.58 -15.71
N ASP A 102 -48.13 -4.09 -15.11
CA ASP A 102 -47.04 -3.39 -15.81
C ASP A 102 -45.92 -4.33 -16.29
N ASP A 103 -46.17 -5.63 -16.37
CA ASP A 103 -45.14 -6.56 -16.84
C ASP A 103 -44.90 -6.45 -18.35
N ALA A 104 -43.74 -5.84 -18.68
CA ALA A 104 -43.37 -5.59 -20.08
C ALA A 104 -43.12 -6.88 -20.88
N LEU A 105 -42.75 -8.00 -20.23
CA LEU A 105 -42.52 -9.26 -20.93
C LEU A 105 -43.83 -9.93 -21.31
N ALA A 106 -44.77 -10.00 -20.37
CA ALA A 106 -46.09 -10.54 -20.65
C ALA A 106 -46.79 -9.74 -21.80
N ALA A 107 -46.76 -8.41 -21.71
CA ALA A 107 -47.34 -7.53 -22.74
C ALA A 107 -46.70 -7.74 -24.13
N LYS A 108 -45.34 -7.81 -24.20
CA LYS A 108 -44.63 -8.05 -25.47
C LYS A 108 -44.88 -9.45 -26.03
N SER A 109 -44.97 -10.46 -25.16
CA SER A 109 -45.26 -11.84 -25.58
C SER A 109 -46.64 -11.98 -26.13
N LEU A 110 -47.67 -11.39 -25.48
CA LEU A 110 -49.04 -11.37 -25.98
C LEU A 110 -49.15 -10.57 -27.27
N ALA A 111 -48.48 -9.42 -27.40
CA ALA A 111 -48.46 -8.65 -28.64
C ALA A 111 -47.81 -9.42 -29.80
N PHE A 112 -46.75 -10.22 -29.51
CA PHE A 112 -46.13 -11.10 -30.50
C PHE A 112 -47.11 -12.20 -30.98
N MET A 113 -47.83 -12.88 -30.05
CA MET A 113 -48.78 -13.94 -30.35
C MET A 113 -50.03 -13.49 -31.06
N ARG A 114 -50.36 -12.19 -31.05
CA ARG A 114 -51.48 -11.60 -31.85
C ARG A 114 -51.15 -11.39 -33.33
N ARG A 115 -49.92 -11.62 -33.74
CA ARG A 115 -49.49 -11.47 -35.14
C ARG A 115 -49.94 -12.68 -35.94
N GLU A 116 -50.31 -12.47 -37.17
CA GLU A 116 -50.76 -13.54 -38.09
C GLU A 116 -49.66 -14.58 -38.37
N ASP A 117 -48.39 -14.13 -38.33
CA ASP A 117 -47.21 -14.96 -38.59
C ASP A 117 -46.65 -15.65 -37.31
N ALA A 118 -47.30 -15.50 -36.16
CA ALA A 118 -46.76 -15.95 -34.86
C ALA A 118 -46.54 -17.47 -34.79
N GLU A 119 -47.47 -18.27 -35.25
CA GLU A 119 -47.41 -19.74 -35.19
C GLU A 119 -46.28 -20.31 -36.05
N GLU A 120 -45.99 -19.71 -37.19
CA GLU A 120 -44.90 -20.13 -38.07
C GLU A 120 -43.52 -19.71 -37.51
N ARG A 121 -43.46 -18.55 -36.86
CA ARG A 121 -42.21 -17.97 -36.32
C ARG A 121 -41.76 -18.58 -35.01
N ILE A 122 -42.65 -19.13 -34.20
CA ILE A 122 -42.26 -19.75 -32.92
C ILE A 122 -41.30 -20.91 -33.09
N PRO A 123 -41.56 -21.91 -33.95
CA PRO A 123 -40.63 -23.00 -34.25
C PRO A 123 -39.29 -22.48 -34.77
N GLU A 124 -39.34 -21.51 -35.70
CA GLU A 124 -38.12 -20.91 -36.26
C GLU A 124 -37.26 -20.23 -35.20
N LEU A 125 -37.85 -19.52 -34.20
CA LEU A 125 -37.17 -18.91 -33.09
C LEU A 125 -36.56 -19.94 -32.12
N VAL A 126 -37.19 -21.10 -32.00
CA VAL A 126 -36.62 -22.20 -31.20
C VAL A 126 -35.41 -22.81 -31.87
N GLU A 127 -35.45 -23.05 -33.19
CA GLU A 127 -34.38 -23.66 -33.95
C GLU A 127 -33.19 -22.75 -34.22
N LYS A 128 -33.44 -21.51 -34.68
CA LYS A 128 -32.42 -20.54 -35.06
C LYS A 128 -31.88 -19.69 -33.90
N GLY A 129 -32.45 -19.84 -32.70
CA GLY A 129 -32.17 -18.98 -31.57
C GLY A 129 -33.03 -17.70 -31.56
N GLY A 130 -33.08 -17.00 -30.46
CA GLY A 130 -33.91 -15.80 -30.27
C GLY A 130 -35.18 -16.06 -29.47
N PHE A 131 -35.44 -17.31 -29.07
CA PHE A 131 -36.53 -17.66 -28.17
C PHE A 131 -36.34 -17.11 -26.75
N GLU A 132 -35.10 -16.75 -26.41
CA GLU A 132 -34.74 -16.17 -25.09
C GLU A 132 -35.48 -14.86 -24.77
N ARG A 133 -36.05 -14.20 -25.79
CA ARG A 133 -36.87 -12.99 -25.61
C ARG A 133 -38.13 -13.23 -24.78
N PHE A 134 -38.61 -14.47 -24.69
CA PHE A 134 -39.80 -14.87 -23.93
C PHE A 134 -39.45 -15.29 -22.49
N TYR A 135 -38.18 -15.36 -22.14
CA TYR A 135 -37.77 -15.71 -20.79
C TYR A 135 -37.70 -14.48 -19.88
N PRO A 136 -38.21 -14.57 -18.65
CA PRO A 136 -38.07 -13.49 -17.70
C PRO A 136 -36.56 -13.25 -17.40
N ARG A 137 -36.16 -11.97 -17.41
CA ARG A 137 -34.82 -11.59 -17.02
C ARG A 137 -34.75 -11.55 -15.50
N GLU A 138 -33.77 -12.22 -14.91
CA GLU A 138 -33.50 -12.09 -13.48
C GLU A 138 -33.12 -10.66 -13.18
N LYS A 139 -33.85 -10.03 -12.28
CA LYS A 139 -33.53 -8.69 -11.81
C LYS A 139 -32.34 -8.84 -10.86
N LEU A 140 -31.16 -8.39 -11.26
CA LEU A 140 -30.08 -8.17 -10.32
C LEU A 140 -30.55 -7.19 -9.25
N ASP A 141 -30.38 -7.57 -7.99
CA ASP A 141 -30.77 -6.73 -6.87
C ASP A 141 -30.08 -5.38 -6.98
N ARG A 142 -30.87 -4.30 -7.18
CA ARG A 142 -30.37 -2.93 -7.32
C ARG A 142 -29.47 -2.51 -6.15
N ARG A 143 -29.62 -3.16 -5.01
CA ARG A 143 -28.77 -2.93 -3.83
C ARG A 143 -27.31 -3.27 -4.09
N VAL A 144 -27.01 -4.26 -4.93
CA VAL A 144 -25.62 -4.63 -5.30
C VAL A 144 -24.96 -3.51 -6.10
N PHE A 145 -25.69 -2.88 -7.02
CA PHE A 145 -25.19 -1.74 -7.79
C PHE A 145 -25.06 -0.47 -6.93
N ALA A 146 -25.99 -0.25 -6.00
CA ALA A 146 -25.89 0.88 -5.07
C ALA A 146 -24.64 0.75 -4.17
N ILE A 147 -24.37 -0.45 -3.61
CA ILE A 147 -23.18 -0.71 -2.79
C ILE A 147 -21.90 -0.56 -3.63
N ALA A 148 -21.88 -1.08 -4.86
CA ALA A 148 -20.73 -0.92 -5.75
C ALA A 148 -20.49 0.55 -6.11
N GLY A 149 -21.55 1.32 -6.39
CA GLY A 149 -21.47 2.76 -6.67
C GLY A 149 -20.93 3.57 -5.49
N VAL A 150 -21.38 3.28 -4.28
CA VAL A 150 -20.88 3.92 -3.04
C VAL A 150 -19.41 3.55 -2.82
N ALA A 151 -19.00 2.30 -3.04
CA ALA A 151 -17.59 1.88 -2.89
C ALA A 151 -16.67 2.59 -3.91
N VAL A 152 -17.10 2.74 -5.16
CA VAL A 152 -16.35 3.48 -6.19
C VAL A 152 -16.26 4.96 -5.84
N ALA A 153 -17.36 5.58 -5.41
CA ALA A 153 -17.38 6.98 -5.00
C ALA A 153 -16.46 7.21 -3.79
N ALA A 154 -16.49 6.33 -2.79
CA ALA A 154 -15.59 6.38 -1.64
C ALA A 154 -14.11 6.22 -2.05
N ALA A 155 -13.80 5.31 -2.97
CA ALA A 155 -12.44 5.14 -3.50
C ALA A 155 -11.94 6.40 -4.24
N ILE A 156 -12.80 7.06 -5.02
CA ILE A 156 -12.47 8.32 -5.70
C ILE A 156 -12.22 9.43 -4.68
N VAL A 157 -13.06 9.56 -3.65
CA VAL A 157 -12.88 10.55 -2.57
C VAL A 157 -11.58 10.32 -1.82
N VAL A 158 -11.25 9.06 -1.48
CA VAL A 158 -9.98 8.71 -0.85
C VAL A 158 -8.81 9.05 -1.78
N TRP A 159 -8.88 8.70 -3.06
CA TRP A 159 -7.83 8.98 -4.04
C TRP A 159 -7.58 10.49 -4.21
N LEU A 160 -8.61 11.31 -4.21
CA LEU A 160 -8.50 12.78 -4.27
C LEU A 160 -8.06 13.40 -2.93
N ALA A 161 -8.45 12.81 -1.79
CA ALA A 161 -8.11 13.32 -0.47
C ALA A 161 -6.68 13.01 -0.03
N VAL A 162 -6.12 11.87 -0.44
CA VAL A 162 -4.76 11.43 -0.06
C VAL A 162 -3.69 12.49 -0.33
N PRO A 163 -3.58 13.10 -1.52
CA PRO A 163 -2.55 14.13 -1.77
C PRO A 163 -2.81 15.42 -0.96
N ALA A 164 -4.07 15.80 -0.75
CA ALA A 164 -4.41 16.97 0.04
C ALA A 164 -4.09 16.78 1.53
N VAL A 165 -4.43 15.61 2.10
CA VAL A 165 -4.12 15.25 3.49
C VAL A 165 -2.61 15.09 3.67
N ALA A 166 -1.90 14.47 2.72
CA ALA A 166 -0.44 14.35 2.76
C ALA A 166 0.24 15.74 2.71
N GLY A 167 -0.25 16.65 1.87
CA GLY A 167 0.23 18.02 1.81
C GLY A 167 -0.01 18.81 3.10
N LEU A 168 -1.19 18.66 3.69
CA LEU A 168 -1.51 19.29 4.98
C LEU A 168 -0.69 18.69 6.13
N ALA A 169 -0.56 17.36 6.19
CA ALA A 169 0.26 16.68 7.19
C ALA A 169 1.73 17.11 7.11
N ARG A 170 2.27 17.30 5.88
CA ARG A 170 3.63 17.79 5.65
C ARG A 170 3.79 19.22 6.17
N LYS A 171 2.85 20.14 5.86
CA LYS A 171 2.87 21.51 6.37
C LYS A 171 2.77 21.57 7.90
N VAL A 172 1.95 20.71 8.51
CA VAL A 172 1.84 20.64 9.98
C VAL A 172 3.10 20.05 10.61
N ALA A 173 3.74 19.07 9.97
CA ALA A 173 5.01 18.52 10.43
C ALA A 173 6.14 19.56 10.33
N GLU A 174 6.23 20.29 9.22
CA GLU A 174 7.18 21.39 9.03
C GLU A 174 6.99 22.52 10.07
N ALA A 175 5.75 22.90 10.37
CA ALA A 175 5.43 23.90 11.40
C ALA A 175 5.70 23.43 12.84
N ARG A 176 5.76 22.13 13.08
CA ARG A 176 6.06 21.51 14.38
C ARG A 176 7.49 21.01 14.52
N SER A 177 8.29 21.15 13.49
CA SER A 177 9.70 20.74 13.55
C SER A 177 10.44 21.58 14.60
N PRO A 178 11.22 20.94 15.48
CA PRO A 178 12.06 21.66 16.42
C PRO A 178 13.22 22.45 15.75
N ARG A 179 13.49 22.18 14.46
CA ARG A 179 14.46 22.87 13.62
C ARG A 179 13.80 23.28 12.29
N PRO A 180 13.02 24.39 12.25
CA PRO A 180 12.26 24.80 11.07
C PRO A 180 13.15 25.16 9.88
N GLU A 181 14.40 25.63 10.12
CA GLU A 181 15.36 25.95 9.08
C GLU A 181 15.74 24.69 8.27
N ILE A 182 15.91 23.56 8.94
CA ILE A 182 16.20 22.26 8.32
C ILE A 182 14.97 21.76 7.57
N ALA A 183 13.79 21.96 8.14
CA ALA A 183 12.52 21.57 7.52
C ALA A 183 12.31 22.25 6.15
N ALA A 184 12.79 23.47 5.98
CA ALA A 184 12.71 24.21 4.72
C ALA A 184 13.61 23.67 3.60
N ILE A 185 14.69 22.92 3.92
CA ILE A 185 15.60 22.34 2.94
C ILE A 185 14.93 21.11 2.30
N ALA A 186 14.47 21.24 1.06
CA ALA A 186 13.81 20.19 0.31
C ALA A 186 14.41 20.01 -1.08
N LEU A 187 14.35 18.80 -1.63
CA LEU A 187 14.69 18.56 -3.03
C LEU A 187 13.56 19.08 -3.93
N SER A 188 13.91 19.80 -4.99
CA SER A 188 13.01 20.21 -6.06
C SER A 188 12.57 18.98 -6.89
N ASP A 189 11.57 19.15 -7.75
CA ASP A 189 11.11 18.06 -8.62
C ASP A 189 12.19 17.66 -9.63
N THR A 190 12.93 18.63 -10.18
CA THR A 190 14.08 18.37 -11.08
C THR A 190 15.20 17.57 -10.41
N GLU A 191 15.51 17.84 -9.14
CA GLU A 191 16.51 17.09 -8.37
C GLU A 191 16.04 15.67 -8.02
N ARG A 192 14.75 15.44 -7.97
CA ARG A 192 14.17 14.10 -7.76
C ARG A 192 14.12 13.27 -9.03
N GLU A 193 13.95 13.93 -10.19
CA GLU A 193 13.97 13.26 -11.50
C GLU A 193 15.37 12.86 -11.95
N SER A 194 16.40 13.61 -11.58
CA SER A 194 17.79 13.34 -11.93
C SER A 194 18.72 13.52 -10.72
N PRO A 195 18.61 12.65 -9.70
CA PRO A 195 19.33 12.82 -8.43
C PRO A 195 20.77 12.33 -8.48
N THR A 196 21.17 11.58 -9.51
CA THR A 196 22.50 10.98 -9.63
C THR A 196 23.17 11.35 -10.96
N GLU A 197 24.50 11.35 -10.95
CA GLU A 197 25.34 11.54 -12.13
C GLU A 197 25.94 10.22 -12.59
N THR A 198 26.16 10.10 -13.91
CA THR A 198 26.87 8.99 -14.51
C THR A 198 28.26 9.44 -14.96
N GLY A 199 29.28 8.64 -14.68
CA GLY A 199 30.64 8.89 -15.21
C GLY A 199 31.58 9.62 -14.29
N GLY A 200 31.79 9.16 -13.08
CA GLY A 200 32.79 9.66 -12.12
C GLY A 200 33.38 8.54 -11.28
N VAL A 201 34.45 8.86 -10.55
CA VAL A 201 35.00 7.95 -9.51
C VAL A 201 34.43 8.39 -8.18
N TYR A 202 33.65 7.54 -7.56
CA TYR A 202 32.97 7.81 -6.29
C TYR A 202 33.29 6.71 -5.27
N SER A 203 33.39 7.08 -3.99
CA SER A 203 33.54 6.11 -2.90
C SER A 203 32.27 5.28 -2.69
N TYR A 204 31.10 5.86 -2.98
CA TYR A 204 29.80 5.22 -2.89
C TYR A 204 29.00 5.44 -4.19
N VAL A 205 28.31 4.42 -4.64
CA VAL A 205 27.40 4.51 -5.79
C VAL A 205 25.99 4.25 -5.29
N LEU A 206 25.11 5.23 -5.45
CA LEU A 206 23.73 5.19 -5.04
C LEU A 206 22.82 5.13 -6.27
N THR A 207 21.73 4.39 -6.16
CA THR A 207 20.63 4.46 -7.12
C THR A 207 19.83 5.76 -6.90
N GLU A 208 19.08 6.18 -7.91
CA GLU A 208 18.23 7.39 -7.83
C GLU A 208 17.27 7.37 -6.62
N LYS A 209 16.65 6.22 -6.36
CA LYS A 209 15.76 6.04 -5.22
C LYS A 209 16.49 6.14 -3.88
N GLU A 210 17.67 5.55 -3.80
CA GLU A 210 18.51 5.62 -2.59
C GLU A 210 18.96 7.05 -2.33
N ALA A 211 19.42 7.78 -3.34
CA ALA A 211 19.85 9.18 -3.21
C ALA A 211 18.75 10.06 -2.59
N VAL A 212 17.53 10.00 -3.13
CA VAL A 212 16.38 10.76 -2.61
C VAL A 212 15.98 10.30 -1.21
N SER A 213 15.98 8.99 -0.97
CA SER A 213 15.63 8.40 0.33
C SER A 213 16.64 8.77 1.42
N GLU A 214 17.94 8.69 1.13
CA GLU A 214 19.01 9.04 2.09
C GLU A 214 18.99 10.54 2.41
N PHE A 215 18.77 11.41 1.43
CA PHE A 215 18.61 12.83 1.71
C PHE A 215 17.43 13.10 2.68
N GLY A 216 16.27 12.48 2.44
CA GLY A 216 15.13 12.59 3.33
C GLY A 216 15.41 12.05 4.74
N LYS A 217 16.14 10.95 4.84
CA LYS A 217 16.58 10.34 6.09
C LYS A 217 17.54 11.25 6.89
N ALA A 218 18.56 11.82 6.21
CA ALA A 218 19.49 12.75 6.82
C ALA A 218 18.76 13.96 7.41
N LYS A 219 17.83 14.55 6.64
CA LYS A 219 17.00 15.64 7.10
C LYS A 219 16.20 15.28 8.36
N SER A 220 15.48 14.16 8.37
CA SER A 220 14.68 13.72 9.50
C SER A 220 15.50 13.43 10.77
N LEU A 221 16.73 12.95 10.61
CA LEU A 221 17.65 12.73 11.72
C LEU A 221 18.14 14.05 12.33
N PHE A 222 18.48 15.04 11.51
CA PHE A 222 18.80 16.39 12.01
C PHE A 222 17.62 17.05 12.73
N GLU A 223 16.42 16.92 12.20
CA GLU A 223 15.20 17.39 12.87
C GLU A 223 14.99 16.74 14.24
N ALA A 224 15.41 15.47 14.39
CA ALA A 224 15.35 14.71 15.64
C ALA A 224 16.54 14.94 16.58
N TYR A 225 17.46 15.88 16.27
CA TYR A 225 18.72 16.09 17.00
C TYR A 225 19.58 14.81 17.11
N ARG A 226 19.62 14.01 16.05
CA ARG A 226 20.50 12.85 15.89
C ARG A 226 21.62 13.19 14.91
N ASP A 227 22.38 14.21 15.26
CA ASP A 227 23.32 14.87 14.36
C ASP A 227 24.41 13.91 13.85
N ASN A 228 24.94 13.00 14.70
CA ASN A 228 25.94 12.00 14.29
C ASN A 228 25.37 11.06 13.21
N ALA A 229 24.21 10.48 13.45
CA ALA A 229 23.57 9.59 12.49
C ALA A 229 23.23 10.31 11.17
N ALA A 230 22.85 11.59 11.25
CA ALA A 230 22.59 12.42 10.09
C ALA A 230 23.86 12.73 9.28
N LEU A 231 24.97 13.05 9.98
CA LEU A 231 26.28 13.34 9.38
C LEU A 231 26.85 12.16 8.59
N VAL A 232 26.71 10.94 9.10
CA VAL A 232 27.14 9.73 8.38
C VAL A 232 26.43 9.63 7.02
N ILE A 233 25.12 9.87 6.99
CA ILE A 233 24.35 9.85 5.73
C ILE A 233 24.73 11.02 4.82
N VAL A 234 24.91 12.21 5.38
CA VAL A 234 25.35 13.40 4.62
C VAL A 234 26.72 13.17 3.99
N ASN A 235 27.70 12.64 4.76
CA ASN A 235 29.03 12.35 4.24
C ASN A 235 28.96 11.29 3.12
N ARG A 236 28.14 10.27 3.29
CA ARG A 236 27.90 9.26 2.24
C ARG A 236 27.35 9.89 0.97
N LEU A 237 26.36 10.80 1.08
CA LEU A 237 25.86 11.58 -0.07
C LEU A 237 26.97 12.40 -0.73
N LEU A 238 27.78 13.11 0.05
CA LEU A 238 28.89 13.95 -0.46
C LEU A 238 29.96 13.14 -1.21
N LEU A 239 30.23 11.89 -0.73
CA LEU A 239 31.21 10.97 -1.31
C LEU A 239 30.62 10.08 -2.42
N SER A 240 29.34 10.25 -2.74
CA SER A 240 28.63 9.44 -3.73
C SER A 240 28.46 10.16 -5.08
N ASN A 241 27.79 9.44 -6.00
CA ASN A 241 27.44 9.92 -7.35
C ASN A 241 26.18 10.80 -7.39
N VAL A 242 25.73 11.37 -6.27
CA VAL A 242 24.59 12.31 -6.32
C VAL A 242 24.96 13.60 -7.03
N SER A 243 23.94 14.28 -7.59
CA SER A 243 24.12 15.52 -8.34
C SER A 243 24.75 16.64 -7.49
N PRO A 244 25.47 17.59 -8.09
CA PRO A 244 26.10 18.71 -7.39
C PRO A 244 25.11 19.52 -6.56
N SER A 245 23.88 19.73 -7.06
CA SER A 245 22.84 20.46 -6.34
C SER A 245 22.42 19.76 -5.04
N ILE A 246 22.32 18.42 -5.06
CA ILE A 246 22.04 17.63 -3.86
C ILE A 246 23.24 17.69 -2.89
N LYS A 247 24.48 17.65 -3.41
CA LYS A 247 25.69 17.81 -2.57
C LYS A 247 25.72 19.16 -1.86
N GLU A 248 25.35 20.25 -2.54
CA GLU A 248 25.26 21.59 -1.92
C GLU A 248 24.20 21.63 -0.80
N LYS A 249 23.04 21.04 -1.02
CA LYS A 249 22.02 20.92 0.04
C LYS A 249 22.49 20.04 1.20
N ALA A 250 23.23 18.98 0.91
CA ALA A 250 23.83 18.12 1.94
C ALA A 250 24.90 18.90 2.76
N ARG A 251 25.74 19.74 2.12
CA ARG A 251 26.66 20.63 2.84
C ARG A 251 25.92 21.65 3.71
N THR A 252 24.82 22.20 3.20
CA THR A 252 23.95 23.09 3.98
C THR A 252 23.38 22.36 5.21
N LEU A 253 22.91 21.11 5.08
CA LEU A 253 22.48 20.31 6.24
C LEU A 253 23.63 20.09 7.25
N LYS A 254 24.86 19.82 6.77
CA LYS A 254 26.04 19.65 7.64
C LYS A 254 26.32 20.87 8.50
N SER A 255 26.04 22.10 8.01
CA SER A 255 26.27 23.34 8.77
C SER A 255 25.34 23.51 9.98
N TYR A 256 24.24 22.77 10.06
CA TYR A 256 23.33 22.81 11.21
C TYR A 256 23.71 21.84 12.35
N THR A 257 24.90 21.23 12.30
CA THR A 257 25.40 20.34 13.38
C THR A 257 25.64 21.18 14.64
N ASN A 258 25.08 20.73 15.77
CA ASN A 258 25.29 21.37 17.05
C ASN A 258 26.70 21.07 17.60
N PRO A 259 27.27 22.00 18.41
CA PRO A 259 28.46 21.67 19.20
C PRO A 259 28.19 20.46 20.08
N PRO A 260 29.18 19.53 20.21
CA PRO A 260 29.02 18.36 21.06
C PRO A 260 29.05 18.72 22.56
N ASP A 261 28.24 17.99 23.33
CA ASP A 261 28.16 18.06 24.79
C ASP A 261 27.99 16.64 25.33
N PHE A 262 28.64 16.30 26.44
CA PHE A 262 28.53 15.00 27.11
C PHE A 262 27.10 14.55 27.41
N ARG A 263 26.17 15.50 27.63
CA ARG A 263 24.80 15.21 28.00
C ARG A 263 23.85 15.10 26.79
N THR A 264 24.22 15.76 25.70
CA THR A 264 23.31 15.87 24.53
C THR A 264 23.74 15.02 23.35
N ILE A 265 24.99 14.50 23.36
CA ILE A 265 25.47 13.65 22.29
C ILE A 265 24.62 12.39 22.13
N LYS A 266 24.19 12.15 20.92
CA LYS A 266 23.43 10.95 20.55
C LYS A 266 24.20 10.17 19.50
N ASP A 267 24.08 8.84 19.56
CA ASP A 267 24.66 7.91 18.60
C ASP A 267 26.18 8.14 18.36
N PRO A 268 27.02 8.26 19.42
CA PRO A 268 28.46 8.40 19.22
C PRO A 268 29.01 7.15 18.55
N PRO A 269 29.75 7.27 17.43
CA PRO A 269 30.31 6.12 16.74
C PRO A 269 31.45 5.53 17.56
N SER A 270 31.58 4.19 17.46
CA SER A 270 32.72 3.47 18.06
C SER A 270 33.99 3.75 17.28
N TYR A 271 35.15 3.53 17.94
CA TYR A 271 36.45 3.64 17.28
C TYR A 271 36.57 2.73 16.06
N ALA A 272 36.09 1.49 16.17
CA ALA A 272 36.18 0.52 15.08
C ALA A 272 35.39 0.93 13.83
N GLU A 273 34.24 1.60 14.01
CA GLU A 273 33.47 2.13 12.91
C GLU A 273 34.19 3.30 12.22
N VAL A 274 34.70 4.24 13.01
CA VAL A 274 35.37 5.43 12.48
C VAL A 274 36.73 5.06 11.85
N ALA A 275 37.50 4.14 12.45
CA ALA A 275 38.80 3.72 11.91
C ALA A 275 38.65 2.96 10.56
N LYS A 276 37.52 2.30 10.32
CA LYS A 276 37.25 1.60 9.07
C LYS A 276 37.04 2.56 7.89
N ASP A 277 36.40 3.69 8.12
CA ASP A 277 36.12 4.68 7.10
C ASP A 277 36.05 6.10 7.70
N PRO A 278 37.21 6.73 7.97
CA PRO A 278 37.26 8.05 8.60
C PRO A 278 36.49 9.14 7.83
N ALA A 279 36.49 9.05 6.51
CA ALA A 279 35.83 10.03 5.66
C ALA A 279 34.27 10.01 5.81
N LEU A 280 33.71 8.83 6.04
CA LEU A 280 32.27 8.66 6.29
C LEU A 280 31.85 9.33 7.61
N TYR A 281 32.75 9.35 8.63
CA TYR A 281 32.46 9.89 9.94
C TYR A 281 33.01 11.32 10.14
N ASP A 282 33.47 11.97 9.09
CA ASP A 282 33.98 13.33 9.15
C ASP A 282 32.98 14.32 9.75
N GLY A 283 33.37 15.05 10.77
CA GLY A 283 32.50 15.97 11.52
C GLY A 283 31.67 15.33 12.63
N CYS A 284 31.61 13.99 12.72
CA CYS A 284 30.87 13.31 13.78
C CYS A 284 31.54 13.54 15.14
N SER A 285 30.73 13.65 16.17
CA SER A 285 31.19 13.76 17.56
C SER A 285 31.38 12.38 18.17
N ILE A 286 32.50 12.18 18.82
CA ILE A 286 32.86 10.91 19.47
C ILE A 286 32.89 11.07 21.00
N LEU A 287 32.68 9.94 21.67
CA LEU A 287 32.78 9.82 23.10
C LEU A 287 33.53 8.52 23.42
N TRP A 288 34.87 8.62 23.55
CA TRP A 288 35.71 7.45 23.71
C TRP A 288 36.46 7.49 25.04
N LYS A 289 36.71 6.32 25.62
CA LYS A 289 37.48 6.13 26.86
C LYS A 289 38.88 5.67 26.53
N GLY A 290 39.86 6.19 27.28
CA GLY A 290 41.25 5.83 27.06
C GLY A 290 42.22 6.68 27.90
N ALA A 291 43.47 6.71 27.50
CA ALA A 291 44.54 7.49 28.15
C ALA A 291 45.32 8.30 27.12
N ALA A 292 45.96 9.37 27.54
CA ALA A 292 46.85 10.15 26.69
C ALA A 292 48.32 9.68 26.82
N ALA A 293 49.02 9.71 25.67
CA ALA A 293 50.44 9.49 25.59
C ALA A 293 51.08 10.57 24.71
N ASN A 294 52.39 10.83 24.84
CA ASN A 294 53.14 11.79 24.03
C ASN A 294 52.47 13.19 24.02
N ILE A 295 52.22 13.72 25.21
CA ILE A 295 51.56 15.00 25.38
C ILE A 295 52.53 16.13 25.07
N GLU A 296 52.24 16.96 24.11
CA GLU A 296 53.00 18.14 23.70
C GLU A 296 52.15 19.39 23.82
N ALA A 297 52.57 20.37 24.55
CA ALA A 297 51.96 21.69 24.58
C ALA A 297 52.56 22.56 23.49
N LYS A 298 51.74 23.08 22.60
CA LYS A 298 52.11 24.05 21.55
C LYS A 298 51.32 25.33 21.76
N ASP A 299 51.77 26.44 21.17
CA ASP A 299 51.16 27.75 21.30
C ASP A 299 49.61 27.73 21.20
N GLY A 300 48.94 27.73 22.35
CA GLY A 300 47.49 27.74 22.45
C GLY A 300 46.79 26.39 22.22
N SER A 301 47.53 25.29 22.01
CA SER A 301 46.93 23.94 21.83
C SER A 301 47.73 22.86 22.58
N THR A 302 47.08 21.75 22.86
CA THR A 302 47.70 20.52 23.38
C THR A 302 47.53 19.42 22.35
N GLU A 303 48.61 18.83 21.91
CA GLU A 303 48.61 17.69 21.00
C GLU A 303 49.01 16.43 21.78
N PHE A 304 48.33 15.30 21.53
CA PHE A 304 48.67 14.04 22.17
C PHE A 304 48.16 12.86 21.34
N HIS A 305 48.68 11.67 21.65
CA HIS A 305 48.14 10.42 21.12
C HIS A 305 47.16 9.84 22.12
N PHE A 306 45.91 9.66 21.69
CA PHE A 306 44.87 9.06 22.51
C PHE A 306 44.86 7.54 22.31
N LEU A 307 45.07 6.81 23.37
CA LEU A 307 45.08 5.36 23.44
C LEU A 307 43.62 4.89 23.69
N VAL A 308 42.89 4.59 22.62
CA VAL A 308 41.47 4.23 22.69
C VAL A 308 41.31 2.88 23.37
N GLY A 309 40.37 2.78 24.32
CA GLY A 309 40.11 1.55 25.08
C GLY A 309 41.10 1.29 26.23
N TYR A 310 42.21 2.04 26.34
CA TYR A 310 43.24 1.82 27.37
C TYR A 310 42.81 2.48 28.70
N VAL A 311 42.01 1.74 29.46
CA VAL A 311 41.45 2.20 30.75
C VAL A 311 42.10 1.47 31.92
N ASP A 312 42.31 0.16 31.79
CA ASP A 312 42.82 -0.75 32.81
C ASP A 312 44.25 -1.28 32.53
N GLY A 313 44.87 -0.78 31.48
CA GLY A 313 46.21 -1.19 31.06
C GLY A 313 46.24 -2.51 30.27
N GLN A 314 45.09 -3.13 29.98
CA GLN A 314 45.07 -4.46 29.38
C GLN A 314 44.62 -4.45 27.92
N ARG A 315 43.76 -3.48 27.53
CA ARG A 315 43.18 -3.42 26.21
C ARG A 315 43.53 -2.12 25.50
N LEU A 316 43.93 -2.22 24.23
CA LEU A 316 44.19 -1.09 23.35
C LEU A 316 43.43 -1.36 22.04
N ASP A 317 42.40 -0.55 21.74
CA ASP A 317 41.64 -0.67 20.52
C ASP A 317 42.30 0.08 19.35
N GLY A 318 43.05 1.15 19.64
CA GLY A 318 43.83 1.90 18.68
C GLY A 318 44.46 3.16 19.23
N ILE A 319 45.24 3.83 18.37
CA ILE A 319 45.94 5.08 18.70
C ILE A 319 45.51 6.15 17.71
N VAL A 320 45.09 7.29 18.20
CA VAL A 320 44.60 8.40 17.36
C VAL A 320 45.27 9.72 17.78
N PRO A 321 45.79 10.51 16.84
CA PRO A 321 46.30 11.85 17.15
C PRO A 321 45.12 12.77 17.50
N VAL A 322 45.26 13.50 18.57
CA VAL A 322 44.28 14.46 19.09
C VAL A 322 44.94 15.83 19.22
N THR A 323 44.26 16.84 18.71
CA THR A 323 44.58 18.24 18.93
C THR A 323 43.45 18.88 19.72
N MET A 324 43.77 19.57 20.81
CA MET A 324 42.80 20.17 21.70
C MET A 324 43.23 21.60 22.03
N ALA A 325 42.29 22.54 22.20
CA ALA A 325 42.61 23.88 22.67
C ALA A 325 43.31 23.78 24.06
N ALA A 326 44.28 24.64 24.31
CA ALA A 326 44.97 24.67 25.60
C ALA A 326 43.93 24.98 26.70
N GLY A 327 43.68 24.02 27.53
CA GLY A 327 42.69 24.08 28.61
C GLY A 327 43.29 23.48 29.90
N ASP A 328 42.61 23.61 30.98
CA ASP A 328 42.89 23.46 32.41
C ASP A 328 43.70 22.24 32.89
N GLY A 329 44.75 21.80 32.20
CA GLY A 329 45.63 20.76 32.70
C GLY A 329 45.03 19.39 33.01
N LEU A 330 43.81 19.12 32.51
CA LEU A 330 43.05 17.88 32.73
C LEU A 330 43.60 16.67 31.99
N VAL A 331 44.41 16.89 30.95
CA VAL A 331 45.04 15.80 30.21
C VAL A 331 46.33 15.38 30.93
N SER A 332 46.28 14.26 31.64
CA SER A 332 47.41 13.67 32.33
C SER A 332 47.74 12.31 31.71
N GLY A 333 49.01 12.05 31.44
CA GLY A 333 49.47 10.80 30.82
C GLY A 333 49.23 9.52 31.63
N ASN A 334 48.86 9.66 32.93
CA ASN A 334 48.79 8.52 33.85
C ASN A 334 47.35 8.16 34.27
N LEU A 335 46.37 8.93 33.89
CA LEU A 335 44.96 8.67 34.28
C LEU A 335 44.07 8.50 33.07
N PRO A 336 43.21 7.47 33.06
CA PRO A 336 42.23 7.31 32.00
C PRO A 336 41.13 8.35 32.09
N PHE A 337 40.65 8.78 30.94
CA PHE A 337 39.58 9.74 30.83
C PHE A 337 38.63 9.43 29.65
N GLU A 338 37.49 10.06 29.66
CA GLU A 338 36.56 10.04 28.56
C GLU A 338 36.78 11.30 27.71
N LEU A 339 37.06 11.12 26.43
CA LEU A 339 37.30 12.17 25.46
C LEU A 339 36.05 12.44 24.65
N LEU A 340 35.54 13.67 24.73
CA LEU A 340 34.59 14.22 23.81
C LEU A 340 35.36 14.98 22.72
N GLY A 341 35.15 14.58 21.47
CA GLY A 341 35.86 15.18 20.34
C GLY A 341 35.07 15.13 19.04
N ARG A 342 35.62 15.77 18.02
CA ARG A 342 35.07 15.74 16.64
C ARG A 342 36.06 15.04 15.72
N VAL A 343 35.53 14.19 14.86
CA VAL A 343 36.31 13.46 13.84
C VAL A 343 36.70 14.38 12.70
N HIS A 344 37.97 14.38 12.32
CA HIS A 344 38.54 14.90 11.11
C HIS A 344 39.08 13.75 10.28
N GLY A 345 38.34 13.39 9.21
CA GLY A 345 38.63 12.23 8.38
C GLY A 345 38.46 12.45 6.90
N ALA A 346 38.19 13.69 6.47
CA ALA A 346 37.92 14.00 5.06
C ALA A 346 39.04 13.63 4.08
N ASP A 347 40.29 13.64 4.54
CA ASP A 347 41.50 13.25 3.78
C ASP A 347 41.88 11.77 3.90
N GLY A 348 41.01 10.96 4.55
CA GLY A 348 41.26 9.56 4.82
C GLY A 348 42.13 9.29 6.04
N ASN A 349 42.74 10.32 6.67
CA ASN A 349 43.53 10.20 7.87
C ASN A 349 42.70 10.53 9.11
N LEU A 350 42.59 9.59 10.02
CA LEU A 350 41.82 9.80 11.25
C LEU A 350 42.58 10.72 12.23
N ARG A 351 41.98 11.87 12.52
CA ARG A 351 42.43 12.82 13.55
C ARG A 351 41.20 13.25 14.35
N ILE A 352 41.43 13.62 15.61
CA ILE A 352 40.38 14.10 16.50
C ILE A 352 40.68 15.52 16.95
N GLU A 353 39.73 16.40 16.80
CA GLU A 353 39.67 17.67 17.49
C GLU A 353 39.04 17.45 18.87
N GLY A 354 39.83 17.49 19.93
CA GLY A 354 39.32 17.36 21.29
C GLY A 354 38.54 18.59 21.72
N VAL A 355 37.33 18.37 22.25
CA VAL A 355 36.45 19.42 22.73
C VAL A 355 36.48 19.52 24.26
N ALA A 356 36.37 18.39 24.92
CA ALA A 356 36.42 18.31 26.39
C ALA A 356 36.83 16.94 26.86
N VAL A 357 37.33 16.85 28.08
CA VAL A 357 37.75 15.59 28.75
C VAL A 357 37.01 15.46 30.08
N HIS A 358 36.70 14.22 30.45
CA HIS A 358 36.07 13.88 31.73
C HIS A 358 36.91 12.76 32.39
N PRO A 359 37.56 12.99 33.57
CA PRO A 359 38.31 11.96 34.25
C PRO A 359 37.45 10.75 34.61
N LEU A 360 37.92 9.56 34.35
CA LEU A 360 37.30 8.33 34.83
C LEU A 360 37.74 8.11 36.29
N ARG A 361 36.76 7.95 37.20
CA ARG A 361 36.99 7.71 38.63
C ARG A 361 37.18 6.23 38.89
#